data_c5a266fef1033e773d6257ec9d7d5902
#
_entry.id   c5a266fef1033e773d6257ec9d7d5902
#
_cell.length_a   1.000
_cell.length_b   1.000
_cell.length_c   1.000
_cell.angle_alpha   90.00
_cell.angle_beta   90.00
_cell.angle_gamma   90.00
#
_symmetry.space_group_name_H-M   'P 1'
#
loop_
_entity.id
_entity.type
_entity.pdbx_description
1 polymer ?
#
loop_
_entity_poly.entity_id
_entity_poly.type
_entity_poly.pdbx_seq_one_letter_code
_entity_poly.pdbx_strand_id
1 'polypeptide(L)'
;RNHSSAASDVYKRQTLSNRPEPGEKAALTRLRTFLESEAKEYQWAISSPTEAVKHGSGLSPYLTVGAISMRRVVQTTNDRIDYIRQNKQKIPGASTWTKSLSSFRRRLAWRCHFIQKLEMEPDLDVVAQNKIIDRNLQREMNEVWFNKWKDGQTGWPFLDACMRQLSSTGWINFRMRAMIMSAASYNLWLPWRETGCYLATRFIDYEPGIHWSQVGMQSGTTGINTIRAYSLSKQGRDQDPDGSYIRKWVPELSNVPTEYIHQPWEMPPEIQQQVECNIGIEYPEPICDEVESRKLGVKRSYAARAGKEARTISADVLKKHGSRSRPRRRSSNKSKSVQQKLF
;
A
#
# COMPACT_ATOMS: atom_id res chain seq x y z
N ARG A 1 -29.21 3.21 27.88
CA ARG A 1 -27.95 3.17 28.70
C ARG A 1 -27.19 1.92 28.29
N ASN A 2 -26.24 2.02 27.35
CA ASN A 2 -25.11 1.08 27.13
C ASN A 2 -24.20 1.58 25.96
N HIS A 3 -23.83 2.87 26.00
CA HIS A 3 -22.84 3.41 25.07
C HIS A 3 -21.42 3.49 25.67
N SER A 4 -21.19 2.89 26.84
CA SER A 4 -19.91 3.01 27.57
C SER A 4 -18.88 1.93 27.25
N SER A 5 -19.28 0.77 26.69
CA SER A 5 -18.32 -0.32 26.45
C SER A 5 -17.53 -0.18 25.16
N ALA A 6 -18.15 0.33 24.09
CA ALA A 6 -17.46 0.53 22.81
C ALA A 6 -16.38 1.62 22.87
N ALA A 7 -16.57 2.67 23.68
CA ALA A 7 -15.58 3.72 23.85
C ALA A 7 -14.36 3.24 24.68
N SER A 8 -14.55 2.31 25.64
CA SER A 8 -13.44 1.78 26.43
C SER A 8 -12.53 0.83 25.64
N ASP A 9 -13.08 0.10 24.66
CA ASP A 9 -12.29 -0.78 23.80
C ASP A 9 -11.45 -0.03 22.75
N VAL A 10 -11.88 1.18 22.36
CA VAL A 10 -11.07 2.07 21.52
C VAL A 10 -9.80 2.55 22.26
N TYR A 11 -9.82 2.61 23.59
CA TYR A 11 -8.67 3.02 24.41
C TYR A 11 -7.74 1.88 24.83
N LYS A 12 -8.09 0.63 24.65
CA LYS A 12 -7.12 -0.49 24.67
C LYS A 12 -6.30 -0.49 23.39
N ARG A 13 -5.54 0.59 23.17
CA ARG A 13 -4.57 0.67 22.09
C ARG A 13 -3.55 -0.44 22.29
N GLN A 14 -3.51 -1.39 21.37
CA GLN A 14 -2.39 -2.29 21.24
C GLN A 14 -1.11 -1.44 21.31
N THR A 15 -0.18 -1.79 22.16
CA THR A 15 1.11 -1.13 22.25
C THR A 15 1.83 -1.43 20.95
N LEU A 16 1.78 -0.48 20.00
CA LEU A 16 2.49 -0.63 18.74
C LEU A 16 3.98 -0.76 18.99
N SER A 17 4.62 -1.76 18.41
CA SER A 17 6.07 -1.87 18.41
C SER A 17 6.69 -0.78 17.52
N ASN A 18 7.83 -0.22 17.93
CA ASN A 18 8.58 0.78 17.16
C ASN A 18 7.79 2.05 16.80
N ARG A 19 7.10 2.65 17.77
CA ARG A 19 6.46 3.96 17.56
C ARG A 19 7.51 5.02 17.27
N PRO A 20 7.24 5.92 16.30
CA PRO A 20 8.07 7.10 16.11
C PRO A 20 8.06 7.97 17.38
N GLU A 21 9.20 8.48 17.77
CA GLU A 21 9.29 9.48 18.84
C GLU A 21 8.45 10.70 18.47
N PRO A 22 7.62 11.25 19.37
CA PRO A 22 6.73 12.36 19.05
C PRO A 22 7.45 13.70 18.98
N GLY A 23 6.79 14.65 18.32
CA GLY A 23 7.13 16.08 18.34
C GLY A 23 8.06 16.56 17.23
N GLU A 24 8.20 17.88 17.13
CA GLU A 24 8.95 18.56 16.07
C GLU A 24 10.44 18.20 16.08
N LYS A 25 11.06 18.14 17.26
CA LYS A 25 12.49 17.78 17.39
C LYS A 25 12.79 16.41 16.79
N ALA A 26 11.96 15.43 17.09
CA ALA A 26 12.08 14.08 16.52
C ALA A 26 11.86 14.09 14.99
N ALA A 27 10.86 14.82 14.51
CA ALA A 27 10.59 14.98 13.07
C ALA A 27 11.77 15.62 12.32
N LEU A 28 12.40 16.65 12.89
CA LEU A 28 13.58 17.31 12.31
C LEU A 28 14.79 16.40 12.30
N THR A 29 15.03 15.65 13.38
CA THR A 29 16.10 14.65 13.46
C THR A 29 15.88 13.57 12.41
N ARG A 30 14.64 13.05 12.27
CA ARG A 30 14.29 12.05 11.26
C ARG A 30 14.52 12.57 9.83
N LEU A 31 14.10 13.81 9.55
CA LEU A 31 14.34 14.45 8.25
C LEU A 31 15.84 14.56 7.94
N ARG A 32 16.64 14.98 8.91
CA ARG A 32 18.10 15.11 8.75
C ARG A 32 18.73 13.75 8.45
N THR A 33 18.48 12.74 9.28
CA THR A 33 19.01 11.38 9.10
C THR A 33 18.65 10.84 7.71
N PHE A 34 17.41 10.98 7.30
CA PHE A 34 16.97 10.55 5.97
C PHE A 34 17.75 11.27 4.86
N LEU A 35 17.83 12.59 4.89
CA LEU A 35 18.47 13.36 3.82
C LEU A 35 19.99 13.19 3.76
N GLU A 36 20.63 12.94 4.90
CA GLU A 36 22.11 12.86 5.00
C GLU A 36 22.67 11.45 4.75
N SER A 37 21.87 10.40 4.96
CA SER A 37 22.35 9.01 4.86
C SER A 37 21.44 8.08 4.07
N GLU A 38 20.16 7.97 4.42
CA GLU A 38 19.28 6.88 3.97
C GLU A 38 18.67 7.14 2.58
N ALA A 39 18.45 8.40 2.22
CA ALA A 39 17.76 8.79 0.99
C ALA A 39 18.47 8.37 -0.30
N LYS A 40 19.75 8.00 -0.23
CA LYS A 40 20.51 7.56 -1.41
C LYS A 40 19.83 6.35 -2.10
N GLU A 41 19.34 5.40 -1.32
CA GLU A 41 18.72 4.17 -1.81
C GLU A 41 17.19 4.29 -1.94
N TYR A 42 16.57 5.41 -1.54
CA TYR A 42 15.13 5.61 -1.46
C TYR A 42 14.37 5.16 -2.71
N GLN A 43 14.86 5.51 -3.91
CA GLN A 43 14.14 5.22 -5.15
C GLN A 43 13.95 3.71 -5.39
N TRP A 44 14.89 2.91 -4.97
CA TRP A 44 14.91 1.46 -5.17
C TRP A 44 14.23 0.72 -4.01
N ALA A 45 14.45 1.21 -2.81
CA ALA A 45 14.02 0.59 -1.56
C ALA A 45 12.51 0.68 -1.29
N ILE A 46 11.85 1.77 -1.72
CA ILE A 46 10.46 2.06 -1.31
C ILE A 46 9.41 1.03 -1.72
N SER A 47 9.73 0.12 -2.64
CA SER A 47 8.83 -0.95 -3.06
C SER A 47 8.93 -2.20 -2.18
N SER A 48 10.09 -2.47 -1.61
CA SER A 48 10.31 -3.60 -0.70
C SER A 48 9.78 -3.29 0.70
N PRO A 49 9.07 -4.21 1.37
CA PRO A 49 8.58 -3.99 2.74
C PRO A 49 9.70 -3.91 3.78
N THR A 50 10.83 -4.58 3.56
CA THR A 50 12.01 -4.54 4.43
C THR A 50 12.87 -3.31 4.19
N GLU A 51 13.22 -3.05 2.94
CA GLU A 51 14.12 -1.93 2.59
C GLU A 51 13.44 -0.57 2.76
N ALA A 52 12.11 -0.49 2.58
CA ALA A 52 11.37 0.75 2.81
C ALA A 52 11.39 1.21 4.30
N VAL A 53 11.58 0.29 5.23
CA VAL A 53 11.76 0.62 6.66
C VAL A 53 13.12 1.30 6.89
N LYS A 54 14.17 0.84 6.19
CA LYS A 54 15.55 1.35 6.35
C LYS A 54 15.78 2.65 5.59
N HIS A 55 15.28 2.74 4.36
CA HIS A 55 15.58 3.81 3.41
C HIS A 55 14.39 4.72 3.09
N GLY A 56 13.24 4.49 3.72
CA GLY A 56 12.08 5.38 3.67
C GLY A 56 12.28 6.62 4.52
N SER A 57 11.56 7.71 4.21
CA SER A 57 11.71 8.95 4.98
C SER A 57 11.21 8.84 6.42
N GLY A 58 10.25 7.96 6.72
CA GLY A 58 9.61 7.86 8.03
C GLY A 58 8.87 9.13 8.48
N LEU A 59 8.60 10.07 7.55
CA LEU A 59 8.03 11.38 7.87
C LEU A 59 6.50 11.42 7.83
N SER A 60 5.85 10.37 7.31
CA SER A 60 4.39 10.38 7.15
C SER A 60 3.62 10.58 8.46
N PRO A 61 3.97 9.98 9.61
CA PRO A 61 3.29 10.24 10.88
C PRO A 61 3.42 11.71 11.32
N TYR A 62 4.61 12.27 11.18
CA TYR A 62 4.89 13.66 11.57
C TYR A 62 4.16 14.68 10.70
N LEU A 63 4.06 14.40 9.39
CA LEU A 63 3.33 15.25 8.45
C LEU A 63 1.82 15.21 8.69
N THR A 64 1.29 14.06 9.11
CA THR A 64 -0.14 13.88 9.36
C THR A 64 -0.61 14.68 10.57
N VAL A 65 0.19 14.69 11.64
CA VAL A 65 -0.15 15.44 12.88
C VAL A 65 0.41 16.87 12.88
N GLY A 66 1.05 17.31 11.79
CA GLY A 66 1.59 18.66 11.68
C GLY A 66 2.85 18.93 12.53
N ALA A 67 3.52 17.89 13.05
CA ALA A 67 4.78 18.03 13.80
C ALA A 67 5.92 18.61 12.94
N ILE A 68 5.84 18.48 11.62
CA ILE A 68 6.71 19.15 10.66
C ILE A 68 5.89 19.66 9.46
N SER A 69 6.19 20.86 8.98
CA SER A 69 5.46 21.41 7.83
C SER A 69 5.98 20.83 6.50
N MET A 70 5.07 20.62 5.57
CA MET A 70 5.41 20.22 4.19
C MET A 70 6.40 21.19 3.53
N ARG A 71 6.22 22.50 3.77
CA ARG A 71 7.12 23.55 3.25
C ARG A 71 8.55 23.29 3.70
N ARG A 72 8.77 23.06 5.00
CA ARG A 72 10.11 22.78 5.56
C ARG A 72 10.73 21.54 4.93
N VAL A 73 9.97 20.47 4.83
CA VAL A 73 10.48 19.22 4.22
C VAL A 73 10.91 19.44 2.77
N VAL A 74 10.12 20.17 1.98
CA VAL A 74 10.44 20.47 0.56
C VAL A 74 11.66 21.36 0.46
N GLN A 75 11.74 22.44 1.25
CA GLN A 75 12.88 23.36 1.24
C GLN A 75 14.17 22.64 1.60
N THR A 76 14.22 21.96 2.76
CA THR A 76 15.41 21.23 3.20
C THR A 76 15.82 20.13 2.19
N THR A 77 14.83 19.49 1.54
CA THR A 77 15.14 18.51 0.47
C THR A 77 15.78 19.19 -0.75
N ASN A 78 15.29 20.37 -1.15
CA ASN A 78 15.89 21.11 -2.26
C ASN A 78 17.31 21.59 -1.92
N ASP A 79 17.52 22.15 -0.73
CA ASP A 79 18.84 22.58 -0.25
C ASP A 79 19.83 21.41 -0.27
N ARG A 80 19.40 20.22 0.15
CA ARG A 80 20.24 19.00 0.09
C ARG A 80 20.55 18.58 -1.34
N ILE A 81 19.59 18.64 -2.25
CA ILE A 81 19.80 18.35 -3.67
C ILE A 81 20.83 19.31 -4.26
N ASP A 82 20.72 20.61 -3.98
CA ASP A 82 21.61 21.64 -4.51
C ASP A 82 23.02 21.50 -3.91
N TYR A 83 23.13 21.24 -2.61
CA TYR A 83 24.41 20.92 -1.97
C TYR A 83 25.12 19.72 -2.64
N ILE A 84 24.41 18.62 -2.89
CA ILE A 84 24.98 17.45 -3.56
C ILE A 84 25.42 17.77 -4.98
N ARG A 85 24.67 18.58 -5.71
CA ARG A 85 25.02 18.99 -7.08
C ARG A 85 26.28 19.86 -7.13
N GLN A 86 26.39 20.83 -6.22
CA GLN A 86 27.57 21.71 -6.11
C GLN A 86 28.84 20.94 -5.70
N ASN A 87 28.69 19.89 -4.89
CA ASN A 87 29.77 19.07 -4.38
C ASN A 87 29.91 17.70 -5.08
N LYS A 88 29.39 17.58 -6.30
CA LYS A 88 29.26 16.31 -7.03
C LYS A 88 30.59 15.51 -7.11
N GLN A 89 31.72 16.18 -7.25
CA GLN A 89 33.03 15.53 -7.34
C GLN A 89 33.49 14.93 -6.00
N LYS A 90 33.03 15.47 -4.88
CA LYS A 90 33.42 15.06 -3.52
C LYS A 90 32.46 14.04 -2.89
N ILE A 91 31.25 13.85 -3.46
CA ILE A 91 30.21 12.99 -2.89
C ILE A 91 30.06 11.71 -3.72
N PRO A 92 30.45 10.54 -3.20
CA PRO A 92 30.27 9.27 -3.90
C PRO A 92 28.78 8.99 -4.18
N GLY A 93 28.44 8.67 -5.43
CA GLY A 93 27.08 8.37 -5.82
C GLY A 93 26.12 9.59 -5.86
N ALA A 94 26.64 10.81 -6.00
CA ALA A 94 25.86 12.05 -6.06
C ALA A 94 24.71 12.01 -7.09
N SER A 95 24.91 11.38 -8.24
CA SER A 95 23.86 11.23 -9.28
C SER A 95 22.71 10.35 -8.81
N THR A 96 23.00 9.21 -8.18
CA THR A 96 21.98 8.30 -7.60
C THR A 96 21.21 9.00 -6.49
N TRP A 97 21.93 9.68 -5.60
CA TRP A 97 21.33 10.39 -4.48
C TRP A 97 20.37 11.50 -4.93
N THR A 98 20.80 12.35 -5.88
CA THR A 98 19.93 13.40 -6.41
C THR A 98 18.71 12.84 -7.16
N LYS A 99 18.81 11.69 -7.83
CA LYS A 99 17.66 11.00 -8.44
C LYS A 99 16.68 10.52 -7.37
N SER A 100 17.17 9.89 -6.30
CA SER A 100 16.38 9.42 -5.18
C SER A 100 15.66 10.57 -4.46
N LEU A 101 16.35 11.66 -4.12
CA LEU A 101 15.76 12.85 -3.53
C LEU A 101 14.73 13.52 -4.45
N SER A 102 14.97 13.55 -5.75
CA SER A 102 14.00 14.04 -6.74
C SER A 102 12.75 13.14 -6.80
N SER A 103 12.91 11.84 -6.63
CA SER A 103 11.79 10.90 -6.50
C SER A 103 10.99 11.17 -5.22
N PHE A 104 11.66 11.37 -4.08
CA PHE A 104 11.02 11.74 -2.82
C PHE A 104 10.22 13.04 -2.96
N ARG A 105 10.82 14.10 -3.52
CA ARG A 105 10.14 15.38 -3.77
C ARG A 105 8.86 15.23 -4.59
N ARG A 106 8.85 14.36 -5.62
CA ARG A 106 7.63 14.06 -6.38
C ARG A 106 6.55 13.41 -5.52
N ARG A 107 6.91 12.57 -4.53
CA ARG A 107 5.94 11.98 -3.59
C ARG A 107 5.33 13.01 -2.67
N LEU A 108 6.08 14.01 -2.25
CA LEU A 108 5.54 15.14 -1.48
C LEU A 108 4.49 15.92 -2.27
N ALA A 109 4.73 16.16 -3.56
CA ALA A 109 3.74 16.79 -4.43
C ALA A 109 2.46 15.94 -4.59
N TRP A 110 2.58 14.61 -4.64
CA TRP A 110 1.42 13.71 -4.68
C TRP A 110 0.59 13.77 -3.40
N ARG A 111 1.24 13.91 -2.23
CA ARG A 111 0.51 14.14 -0.98
C ARG A 111 -0.42 15.36 -1.10
N CYS A 112 0.09 16.49 -1.52
CA CYS A 112 -0.72 17.69 -1.71
C CYS A 112 -1.85 17.48 -2.71
N HIS A 113 -1.58 16.80 -3.83
CA HIS A 113 -2.61 16.48 -4.83
C HIS A 113 -3.77 15.66 -4.25
N PHE A 114 -3.50 14.65 -3.44
CA PHE A 114 -4.56 13.82 -2.85
C PHE A 114 -5.35 14.57 -1.77
N ILE A 115 -4.71 15.44 -0.99
CA ILE A 115 -5.41 16.28 -0.01
C ILE A 115 -6.36 17.23 -0.74
N GLN A 116 -5.89 17.93 -1.79
CA GLN A 116 -6.73 18.81 -2.62
C GLN A 116 -7.89 18.04 -3.27
N LYS A 117 -7.71 16.78 -3.59
CA LYS A 117 -8.79 15.95 -4.13
C LYS A 117 -9.91 15.75 -3.11
N LEU A 118 -9.59 15.52 -1.84
CA LEU A 118 -10.58 15.45 -0.77
C LEU A 118 -11.28 16.79 -0.53
N GLU A 119 -10.54 17.91 -0.60
CA GLU A 119 -11.14 19.26 -0.53
C GLU A 119 -12.17 19.50 -1.64
N MET A 120 -11.93 18.95 -2.84
CA MET A 120 -12.85 19.05 -3.98
C MET A 120 -14.03 18.07 -3.89
N GLU A 121 -13.90 16.97 -3.18
CA GLU A 121 -14.89 15.90 -2.99
C GLU A 121 -14.84 15.42 -1.53
N PRO A 122 -15.46 16.17 -0.60
CA PRO A 122 -15.36 15.88 0.83
C PRO A 122 -15.99 14.54 1.23
N ASP A 123 -16.89 13.99 0.42
CA ASP A 123 -17.59 12.74 0.69
C ASP A 123 -16.86 11.48 0.20
N LEU A 124 -15.56 11.56 -0.12
CA LEU A 124 -14.79 10.42 -0.65
C LEU A 124 -14.71 9.22 0.29
N ASP A 125 -14.94 9.39 1.57
CA ASP A 125 -15.00 8.33 2.58
C ASP A 125 -16.36 7.62 2.66
N VAL A 126 -17.38 8.24 2.09
CA VAL A 126 -18.77 7.74 2.14
C VAL A 126 -19.24 7.30 0.76
N VAL A 127 -18.84 8.05 -0.27
CA VAL A 127 -19.36 7.90 -1.63
C VAL A 127 -18.25 7.65 -2.63
N ALA A 128 -18.38 6.59 -3.41
CA ALA A 128 -17.46 6.30 -4.50
C ALA A 128 -17.51 7.41 -5.58
N GLN A 129 -16.34 7.75 -6.17
CA GLN A 129 -16.28 8.75 -7.26
C GLN A 129 -17.16 8.37 -8.45
N ASN A 130 -17.29 7.09 -8.74
CA ASN A 130 -18.24 6.59 -9.74
C ASN A 130 -19.28 5.71 -9.04
N LYS A 131 -20.39 6.32 -8.64
CA LYS A 131 -21.50 5.67 -7.93
C LYS A 131 -22.13 4.53 -8.73
N ILE A 132 -22.12 4.62 -10.07
CA ILE A 132 -22.70 3.59 -10.92
C ILE A 132 -21.83 2.34 -10.96
N ILE A 133 -20.50 2.53 -11.05
CA ILE A 133 -19.58 1.40 -10.96
C ILE A 133 -19.71 0.74 -9.59
N ASP A 134 -19.73 1.52 -8.52
CA ASP A 134 -19.85 1.01 -7.16
C ASP A 134 -21.13 0.16 -6.97
N ARG A 135 -22.28 0.71 -7.39
CA ARG A 135 -23.56 -0.03 -7.39
C ARG A 135 -23.47 -1.33 -8.23
N ASN A 136 -22.84 -1.29 -9.40
CA ASN A 136 -22.75 -2.44 -10.28
C ASN A 136 -21.79 -3.52 -9.77
N LEU A 137 -20.84 -3.19 -8.90
CA LEU A 137 -19.91 -4.16 -8.29
C LEU A 137 -20.62 -5.11 -7.33
N GLN A 138 -21.73 -4.69 -6.70
CA GLN A 138 -22.55 -5.52 -5.79
C GLN A 138 -21.69 -6.33 -4.80
N ARG A 139 -20.78 -5.64 -4.11
CA ARG A 139 -19.95 -6.26 -3.07
C ARG A 139 -20.75 -6.39 -1.79
N GLU A 140 -20.78 -7.58 -1.26
CA GLU A 140 -21.44 -7.89 0.01
C GLU A 140 -20.39 -8.25 1.06
N MET A 141 -20.70 -7.97 2.34
CA MET A 141 -19.81 -8.31 3.43
C MET A 141 -19.82 -9.82 3.68
N ASN A 142 -18.64 -10.41 3.66
CA ASN A 142 -18.39 -11.74 4.18
C ASN A 142 -17.57 -11.58 5.47
N GLU A 143 -18.21 -11.67 6.61
CA GLU A 143 -17.57 -11.44 7.91
C GLU A 143 -16.43 -12.42 8.20
N VAL A 144 -16.55 -13.68 7.77
CA VAL A 144 -15.49 -14.68 7.96
C VAL A 144 -14.24 -14.28 7.17
N TRP A 145 -14.39 -13.93 5.90
CA TRP A 145 -13.28 -13.52 5.04
C TRP A 145 -12.69 -12.18 5.47
N PHE A 146 -13.54 -11.24 5.90
CA PHE A 146 -13.10 -9.94 6.42
C PHE A 146 -12.28 -10.11 7.69
N ASN A 147 -12.69 -10.98 8.62
CA ASN A 147 -11.94 -11.26 9.84
C ASN A 147 -10.60 -11.94 9.53
N LYS A 148 -10.59 -12.97 8.69
CA LYS A 148 -9.34 -13.62 8.26
C LYS A 148 -8.38 -12.63 7.61
N TRP A 149 -8.88 -11.72 6.77
CA TRP A 149 -8.05 -10.68 6.14
C TRP A 149 -7.49 -9.70 7.19
N LYS A 150 -8.32 -9.22 8.12
CA LYS A 150 -7.87 -8.32 9.20
C LYS A 150 -6.78 -8.92 10.06
N ASP A 151 -6.91 -10.19 10.37
CA ASP A 151 -6.06 -10.89 11.33
C ASP A 151 -4.81 -11.49 10.67
N GLY A 152 -4.67 -11.37 9.34
CA GLY A 152 -3.55 -11.95 8.59
C GLY A 152 -3.56 -13.47 8.69
N GLN A 153 -4.72 -14.07 8.44
CA GLN A 153 -5.00 -15.51 8.47
C GLN A 153 -5.69 -15.98 7.18
N THR A 154 -5.31 -15.40 6.05
CA THR A 154 -5.91 -15.74 4.76
C THR A 154 -5.32 -16.99 4.13
N GLY A 155 -4.21 -17.48 4.63
CA GLY A 155 -3.44 -18.54 4.02
C GLY A 155 -2.57 -18.08 2.84
N TRP A 156 -2.48 -16.76 2.61
CA TRP A 156 -1.57 -16.17 1.62
C TRP A 156 -0.41 -15.47 2.35
N PRO A 157 0.77 -16.12 2.48
CA PRO A 157 1.82 -15.71 3.40
C PRO A 157 2.25 -14.24 3.32
N PHE A 158 2.45 -13.73 2.11
CA PHE A 158 2.92 -12.36 1.93
C PHE A 158 1.84 -11.32 2.28
N LEU A 159 0.56 -11.62 2.02
CA LEU A 159 -0.56 -10.78 2.45
C LEU A 159 -0.68 -10.79 3.97
N ASP A 160 -0.63 -11.98 4.57
CA ASP A 160 -0.75 -12.17 6.01
C ASP A 160 0.39 -11.47 6.75
N ALA A 161 1.63 -11.57 6.25
CA ALA A 161 2.77 -10.84 6.77
C ALA A 161 2.55 -9.32 6.75
N CYS A 162 1.98 -8.77 5.66
CA CYS A 162 1.66 -7.35 5.55
C CYS A 162 0.60 -6.91 6.56
N MET A 163 -0.46 -7.69 6.76
CA MET A 163 -1.53 -7.38 7.72
C MET A 163 -1.03 -7.48 9.16
N ARG A 164 -0.21 -8.47 9.49
CA ARG A 164 0.39 -8.63 10.81
C ARG A 164 1.42 -7.53 11.11
N GLN A 165 2.25 -7.12 10.14
CA GLN A 165 3.12 -5.94 10.30
C GLN A 165 2.28 -4.70 10.57
N LEU A 166 1.23 -4.46 9.79
CA LEU A 166 0.36 -3.30 9.98
C LEU A 166 -0.27 -3.30 11.37
N SER A 167 -0.78 -4.44 11.82
CA SER A 167 -1.37 -4.58 13.16
C SER A 167 -0.36 -4.31 14.26
N SER A 168 0.89 -4.76 14.12
CA SER A 168 1.94 -4.61 15.11
C SER A 168 2.58 -3.22 15.14
N THR A 169 2.78 -2.58 13.98
CA THR A 169 3.56 -1.34 13.86
C THR A 169 2.74 -0.11 13.50
N GLY A 170 1.52 -0.29 13.01
CA GLY A 170 0.69 0.77 12.44
C GLY A 170 1.20 1.32 11.11
N TRP A 171 2.22 0.67 10.48
CA TRP A 171 2.81 1.16 9.25
C TRP A 171 3.26 0.03 8.32
N ILE A 172 2.97 0.19 7.04
CA ILE A 172 3.55 -0.56 5.93
C ILE A 172 3.82 0.39 4.76
N ASN A 173 4.71 0.00 3.85
CA ASN A 173 5.05 0.83 2.70
C ASN A 173 3.91 0.92 1.68
N PHE A 174 3.98 1.92 0.80
CA PHE A 174 2.92 2.26 -0.14
C PHE A 174 2.47 1.09 -1.05
N ARG A 175 3.42 0.32 -1.58
CA ARG A 175 3.09 -0.84 -2.45
C ARG A 175 2.26 -1.88 -1.70
N MET A 176 2.61 -2.17 -0.45
CA MET A 176 1.88 -3.14 0.36
C MET A 176 0.49 -2.63 0.74
N ARG A 177 0.33 -1.33 1.01
CA ARG A 177 -1.01 -0.71 1.21
C ARG A 177 -1.91 -0.93 0.01
N ALA A 178 -1.38 -0.72 -1.20
CA ALA A 178 -2.12 -0.95 -2.44
C ALA A 178 -2.48 -2.42 -2.62
N MET A 179 -1.58 -3.34 -2.30
CA MET A 179 -1.78 -4.78 -2.43
C MET A 179 -2.85 -5.29 -1.45
N ILE A 180 -2.78 -4.93 -0.17
CA ILE A 180 -3.77 -5.42 0.83
C ILE A 180 -5.19 -4.94 0.49
N MET A 181 -5.34 -3.70 0.02
CA MET A 181 -6.63 -3.18 -0.41
C MET A 181 -7.10 -3.83 -1.71
N SER A 182 -6.19 -4.09 -2.65
CA SER A 182 -6.48 -4.82 -3.88
C SER A 182 -6.94 -6.26 -3.61
N ALA A 183 -6.29 -6.97 -2.69
CA ALA A 183 -6.68 -8.31 -2.28
C ALA A 183 -8.09 -8.34 -1.70
N ALA A 184 -8.39 -7.43 -0.76
CA ALA A 184 -9.73 -7.28 -0.20
C ALA A 184 -10.78 -7.04 -1.29
N SER A 185 -10.46 -6.21 -2.29
CA SER A 185 -11.41 -5.76 -3.31
C SER A 185 -11.60 -6.75 -4.46
N TYR A 186 -10.55 -7.44 -4.90
CA TYR A 186 -10.63 -8.29 -6.12
C TYR A 186 -10.60 -9.79 -5.80
N ASN A 187 -9.78 -10.22 -4.83
CA ASN A 187 -9.74 -11.62 -4.46
C ASN A 187 -10.89 -11.99 -3.50
N LEU A 188 -11.09 -11.20 -2.45
CA LEU A 188 -12.07 -11.46 -1.42
C LEU A 188 -13.43 -10.80 -1.70
N TRP A 189 -13.51 -9.94 -2.71
CA TRP A 189 -14.72 -9.23 -3.14
C TRP A 189 -15.44 -8.48 -2.01
N LEU A 190 -14.69 -7.98 -1.03
CA LEU A 190 -15.21 -7.26 0.14
C LEU A 190 -15.59 -5.81 -0.21
N PRO A 191 -16.57 -5.22 0.50
CA PRO A 191 -16.93 -3.82 0.34
C PRO A 191 -15.75 -2.89 0.65
N TRP A 192 -15.53 -1.90 -0.22
CA TRP A 192 -14.36 -1.02 -0.14
C TRP A 192 -14.39 -0.08 1.06
N ARG A 193 -15.60 0.34 1.48
CA ARG A 193 -15.76 1.31 2.56
C ARG A 193 -15.39 0.70 3.89
N GLU A 194 -15.92 -0.47 4.20
CA GLU A 194 -15.67 -1.21 5.44
C GLU A 194 -14.20 -1.62 5.56
N THR A 195 -13.61 -2.12 4.48
CA THR A 195 -12.18 -2.42 4.43
C THR A 195 -11.33 -1.16 4.56
N GLY A 196 -11.74 -0.06 3.91
CA GLY A 196 -11.09 1.25 4.03
C GLY A 196 -11.19 1.80 5.45
N CYS A 197 -12.37 1.74 6.09
CA CYS A 197 -12.55 2.17 7.48
C CYS A 197 -11.64 1.39 8.44
N TYR A 198 -11.58 0.07 8.29
CA TYR A 198 -10.67 -0.75 9.09
C TYR A 198 -9.21 -0.31 8.93
N LEU A 199 -8.73 -0.15 7.69
CA LEU A 199 -7.35 0.29 7.43
C LEU A 199 -7.09 1.70 7.99
N ALA A 200 -8.06 2.60 7.92
CA ALA A 200 -7.95 3.94 8.49
C ALA A 200 -7.66 3.91 10.00
N THR A 201 -8.24 2.96 10.73
CA THR A 201 -7.98 2.80 12.17
C THR A 201 -6.62 2.20 12.50
N ARG A 202 -5.94 1.60 11.51
CA ARG A 202 -4.66 0.91 11.72
C ARG A 202 -3.44 1.77 11.38
N PHE A 203 -3.56 2.69 10.43
CA PHE A 203 -2.41 3.52 10.03
C PHE A 203 -2.14 4.65 11.02
N ILE A 204 -0.92 4.67 11.61
CA ILE A 204 -0.46 5.79 12.48
C ILE A 204 -0.27 7.10 11.70
N ASP A 205 -0.18 7.01 10.38
CA ASP A 205 -0.03 8.12 9.45
C ASP A 205 -1.28 8.31 8.59
N TYR A 206 -2.46 7.97 9.13
CA TYR A 206 -3.73 8.14 8.43
C TYR A 206 -3.92 9.59 8.00
N GLU A 207 -4.05 9.78 6.69
CA GLU A 207 -4.35 11.06 6.06
C GLU A 207 -5.54 10.85 5.13
N PRO A 208 -6.71 11.40 5.44
CA PRO A 208 -7.96 11.05 4.75
C PRO A 208 -7.91 11.29 3.23
N GLY A 209 -7.29 12.38 2.77
CA GLY A 209 -7.18 12.67 1.33
C GLY A 209 -6.38 11.60 0.58
N ILE A 210 -5.27 11.14 1.15
CA ILE A 210 -4.46 10.08 0.57
C ILE A 210 -5.20 8.75 0.69
N HIS A 211 -5.69 8.43 1.87
CA HIS A 211 -6.29 7.14 2.18
C HIS A 211 -7.49 6.84 1.28
N TRP A 212 -8.50 7.69 1.29
CA TRP A 212 -9.73 7.45 0.53
C TRP A 212 -9.53 7.53 -0.98
N SER A 213 -8.64 8.41 -1.44
CA SER A 213 -8.21 8.41 -2.84
C SER A 213 -7.59 7.08 -3.26
N GLN A 214 -6.71 6.50 -2.42
CA GLN A 214 -6.07 5.21 -2.71
C GLN A 214 -7.06 4.03 -2.58
N VAL A 215 -7.91 4.04 -1.56
CA VAL A 215 -8.98 3.03 -1.40
C VAL A 215 -9.84 2.99 -2.66
N GLY A 216 -10.34 4.12 -3.15
CA GLY A 216 -11.12 4.20 -4.39
C GLY A 216 -10.35 3.72 -5.63
N MET A 217 -9.06 4.05 -5.73
CA MET A 217 -8.21 3.59 -6.83
C MET A 217 -7.99 2.07 -6.81
N GLN A 218 -7.71 1.50 -5.65
CA GLN A 218 -7.42 0.06 -5.51
C GLN A 218 -8.68 -0.80 -5.51
N SER A 219 -9.82 -0.28 -5.10
CA SER A 219 -11.11 -0.98 -5.20
C SER A 219 -11.76 -0.91 -6.58
N GLY A 220 -11.26 -0.03 -7.45
CA GLY A 220 -11.76 0.12 -8.82
C GLY A 220 -13.01 1.00 -8.94
N THR A 221 -13.38 1.75 -7.92
CA THR A 221 -14.60 2.56 -7.85
C THR A 221 -14.46 3.98 -8.42
N THR A 222 -13.24 4.39 -8.81
CA THR A 222 -13.01 5.72 -9.41
C THR A 222 -13.47 5.85 -10.87
N GLY A 223 -13.50 4.73 -11.61
CA GLY A 223 -13.82 4.71 -13.04
C GLY A 223 -12.71 5.15 -13.99
N ILE A 224 -11.72 5.90 -13.54
CA ILE A 224 -10.65 6.49 -14.36
C ILE A 224 -9.31 5.75 -14.30
N ASN A 225 -9.09 4.97 -13.26
CA ASN A 225 -7.86 4.22 -13.07
C ASN A 225 -7.96 2.84 -13.72
N THR A 226 -6.85 2.35 -14.26
CA THR A 226 -6.74 0.95 -14.70
C THR A 226 -6.96 0.03 -13.52
N ILE A 227 -7.71 -1.06 -13.71
CA ILE A 227 -7.86 -2.11 -12.70
C ILE A 227 -6.51 -2.76 -12.47
N ARG A 228 -6.06 -2.78 -11.21
CA ARG A 228 -4.76 -3.32 -10.79
C ARG A 228 -4.98 -4.33 -9.68
N ALA A 229 -5.33 -5.56 -10.08
CA ALA A 229 -5.38 -6.68 -9.16
C ALA A 229 -3.98 -7.30 -9.03
N TYR A 230 -3.43 -7.24 -7.84
CA TYR A 230 -2.10 -7.80 -7.55
C TYR A 230 -2.16 -9.33 -7.49
N SER A 231 -1.16 -10.00 -8.04
CA SER A 231 -0.89 -11.41 -7.74
C SER A 231 -0.08 -11.49 -6.46
N LEU A 232 -0.66 -12.05 -5.40
CA LEU A 232 -0.08 -12.04 -4.05
C LEU A 232 1.20 -12.87 -3.99
N SER A 233 1.16 -14.09 -4.54
CA SER A 233 2.33 -14.96 -4.60
C SER A 233 3.46 -14.35 -5.44
N LYS A 234 3.12 -13.69 -6.56
CA LYS A 234 4.13 -12.98 -7.37
C LYS A 234 4.72 -11.78 -6.62
N GLN A 235 3.90 -11.01 -5.89
CA GLN A 235 4.42 -9.89 -5.08
C GLN A 235 5.36 -10.40 -3.99
N GLY A 236 5.05 -11.54 -3.36
CA GLY A 236 5.96 -12.19 -2.41
C GLY A 236 7.31 -12.49 -3.06
N ARG A 237 7.31 -13.23 -4.17
CA ARG A 237 8.56 -13.59 -4.89
C ARG A 237 9.37 -12.36 -5.35
N ASP A 238 8.68 -11.30 -5.80
CA ASP A 238 9.34 -10.08 -6.31
C ASP A 238 9.92 -9.19 -5.18
N GLN A 239 9.32 -9.19 -3.99
CA GLN A 239 9.62 -8.22 -2.91
C GLN A 239 10.26 -8.85 -1.67
N ASP A 240 10.19 -10.16 -1.55
CA ASP A 240 10.71 -10.97 -0.43
C ASP A 240 11.17 -12.34 -0.97
N PRO A 241 12.13 -12.38 -1.92
CA PRO A 241 12.46 -13.61 -2.65
C PRO A 241 12.98 -14.75 -1.75
N ASP A 242 13.63 -14.42 -0.66
CA ASP A 242 14.14 -15.38 0.34
C ASP A 242 13.13 -15.70 1.46
N GLY A 243 11.98 -15.02 1.51
CA GLY A 243 10.95 -15.22 2.53
C GLY A 243 11.31 -14.69 3.91
N SER A 244 12.35 -13.87 4.03
CA SER A 244 12.77 -13.32 5.33
C SER A 244 11.72 -12.41 5.96
N TYR A 245 11.00 -11.64 5.15
CA TYR A 245 9.89 -10.82 5.61
C TYR A 245 8.68 -11.67 6.05
N ILE A 246 8.32 -12.69 5.28
CA ILE A 246 7.25 -13.63 5.64
C ILE A 246 7.58 -14.30 6.98
N ARG A 247 8.77 -14.89 7.13
CA ARG A 247 9.18 -15.57 8.37
C ARG A 247 9.16 -14.66 9.59
N LYS A 248 9.50 -13.39 9.41
CA LYS A 248 9.47 -12.40 10.48
C LYS A 248 8.05 -12.14 11.00
N TRP A 249 7.06 -12.08 10.13
CA TRP A 249 5.71 -11.66 10.50
C TRP A 249 4.71 -12.82 10.58
N VAL A 250 5.10 -13.99 10.07
CA VAL A 250 4.33 -15.25 10.14
C VAL A 250 5.26 -16.31 10.73
N PRO A 251 5.45 -16.29 12.07
CA PRO A 251 6.40 -17.21 12.74
C PRO A 251 6.12 -18.69 12.50
N GLU A 252 4.87 -19.05 12.24
CA GLU A 252 4.43 -20.41 11.92
C GLU A 252 5.14 -20.94 10.67
N LEU A 253 5.59 -20.05 9.78
CA LEU A 253 6.31 -20.41 8.55
C LEU A 253 7.84 -20.29 8.68
N SER A 254 8.38 -20.13 9.89
CA SER A 254 9.82 -19.89 10.10
C SER A 254 10.71 -21.00 9.55
N ASN A 255 10.29 -22.25 9.66
CA ASN A 255 11.04 -23.42 9.22
C ASN A 255 10.71 -23.85 7.77
N VAL A 256 9.72 -23.23 7.14
CA VAL A 256 9.30 -23.59 5.77
C VAL A 256 10.42 -23.30 4.78
N PRO A 257 10.81 -24.25 3.91
CA PRO A 257 11.83 -24.04 2.88
C PRO A 257 11.48 -22.87 1.95
N THR A 258 12.48 -22.16 1.46
CA THR A 258 12.31 -20.96 0.63
C THR A 258 11.51 -21.24 -0.65
N GLU A 259 11.62 -22.44 -1.19
CA GLU A 259 10.88 -22.85 -2.39
C GLU A 259 9.36 -22.86 -2.18
N TYR A 260 8.90 -23.16 -0.95
CA TYR A 260 7.46 -23.20 -0.60
C TYR A 260 6.98 -21.97 0.16
N ILE A 261 7.85 -21.07 0.62
CA ILE A 261 7.50 -19.97 1.53
C ILE A 261 6.38 -19.06 1.01
N HIS A 262 6.25 -18.93 -0.31
CA HIS A 262 5.21 -18.12 -0.94
C HIS A 262 3.91 -18.88 -1.24
N GLN A 263 3.96 -20.21 -1.23
CA GLN A 263 2.85 -21.12 -1.50
C GLN A 263 3.00 -22.41 -0.64
N PRO A 264 2.93 -22.29 0.70
CA PRO A 264 3.21 -23.40 1.59
C PRO A 264 2.21 -24.57 1.47
N TRP A 265 1.04 -24.35 0.91
CA TRP A 265 0.08 -25.39 0.58
C TRP A 265 0.54 -26.34 -0.54
N GLU A 266 1.63 -26.01 -1.23
CA GLU A 266 2.25 -26.89 -2.23
C GLU A 266 3.28 -27.84 -1.62
N MET A 267 3.59 -27.73 -0.30
CA MET A 267 4.51 -28.63 0.38
C MET A 267 3.95 -30.06 0.43
N PRO A 268 4.73 -31.07 0.06
CA PRO A 268 4.41 -32.46 0.34
C PRO A 268 4.17 -32.69 1.84
N PRO A 269 3.27 -33.65 2.21
CA PRO A 269 2.96 -33.92 3.63
C PRO A 269 4.20 -34.28 4.47
N GLU A 270 5.18 -34.95 3.90
CA GLU A 270 6.43 -35.36 4.56
C GLU A 270 7.25 -34.12 4.95
N ILE A 271 7.31 -33.11 4.06
CA ILE A 271 8.00 -31.86 4.36
C ILE A 271 7.24 -31.06 5.41
N GLN A 272 5.89 -31.00 5.34
CA GLN A 272 5.07 -30.32 6.35
C GLN A 272 5.33 -30.89 7.76
N GLN A 273 5.41 -32.21 7.89
CA GLN A 273 5.74 -32.86 9.15
C GLN A 273 7.19 -32.57 9.61
N GLN A 274 8.16 -32.60 8.69
CA GLN A 274 9.57 -32.35 8.98
C GLN A 274 9.80 -30.92 9.51
N VAL A 275 9.07 -29.94 8.96
CA VAL A 275 9.21 -28.52 9.36
C VAL A 275 8.24 -28.13 10.47
N GLU A 276 7.44 -29.06 10.97
CA GLU A 276 6.42 -28.84 12.01
C GLU A 276 5.41 -27.74 11.63
N CYS A 277 5.03 -27.71 10.36
CA CYS A 277 4.07 -26.74 9.82
C CYS A 277 3.08 -27.43 8.89
N ASN A 278 2.01 -27.98 9.46
CA ASN A 278 0.92 -28.60 8.72
C ASN A 278 -0.08 -27.52 8.30
N ILE A 279 -0.29 -27.41 7.00
CA ILE A 279 -1.23 -26.43 6.44
C ILE A 279 -2.67 -26.86 6.79
N GLY A 280 -3.44 -25.91 7.31
CA GLY A 280 -4.77 -26.16 7.88
C GLY A 280 -4.76 -26.32 9.41
N ILE A 281 -3.58 -26.51 10.03
CA ILE A 281 -3.41 -26.68 11.49
C ILE A 281 -2.56 -25.52 12.04
N GLU A 282 -1.25 -25.50 11.80
CA GLU A 282 -0.33 -24.47 12.30
C GLU A 282 -0.45 -23.16 11.48
N TYR A 283 -0.64 -23.27 10.18
CA TYR A 283 -0.91 -22.15 9.30
C TYR A 283 -2.15 -22.43 8.42
N PRO A 284 -3.05 -21.48 8.22
CA PRO A 284 -4.30 -21.72 7.52
C PRO A 284 -4.09 -22.10 6.05
N GLU A 285 -5.00 -22.94 5.53
CA GLU A 285 -5.15 -23.11 4.09
C GLU A 285 -5.53 -21.80 3.42
N PRO A 286 -5.19 -21.60 2.13
CA PRO A 286 -5.68 -20.47 1.35
C PRO A 286 -7.20 -20.35 1.43
N ILE A 287 -7.67 -19.15 1.78
CA ILE A 287 -9.09 -18.84 1.94
C ILE A 287 -9.90 -19.12 0.66
N CYS A 288 -9.26 -19.02 -0.48
CA CYS A 288 -9.73 -19.43 -1.80
C CYS A 288 -8.53 -19.48 -2.77
N ASP A 289 -8.74 -19.98 -3.99
CA ASP A 289 -7.71 -19.94 -5.04
C ASP A 289 -7.37 -18.48 -5.39
N GLU A 290 -6.09 -18.09 -5.22
CA GLU A 290 -5.60 -16.72 -5.46
C GLU A 290 -5.78 -16.28 -6.92
N VAL A 291 -5.49 -17.18 -7.84
CA VAL A 291 -5.47 -16.85 -9.28
C VAL A 291 -6.89 -16.72 -9.82
N GLU A 292 -7.75 -17.67 -9.48
CA GLU A 292 -9.12 -17.70 -9.97
C GLU A 292 -9.97 -16.60 -9.34
N SER A 293 -9.85 -16.36 -8.04
CA SER A 293 -10.55 -15.26 -7.35
C SER A 293 -10.15 -13.91 -7.93
N ARG A 294 -8.86 -13.69 -8.19
CA ARG A 294 -8.34 -12.47 -8.81
C ARG A 294 -8.87 -12.29 -10.24
N LYS A 295 -8.84 -13.33 -11.08
CA LYS A 295 -9.38 -13.29 -12.45
C LYS A 295 -10.86 -12.96 -12.44
N LEU A 296 -11.63 -13.59 -11.56
CA LEU A 296 -13.06 -13.35 -11.41
C LEU A 296 -13.34 -11.91 -10.97
N GLY A 297 -12.62 -11.40 -9.98
CA GLY A 297 -12.76 -10.03 -9.49
C GLY A 297 -12.43 -8.99 -10.58
N VAL A 298 -11.39 -9.22 -11.37
CA VAL A 298 -11.05 -8.38 -12.52
C VAL A 298 -12.16 -8.41 -13.58
N LYS A 299 -12.67 -9.60 -13.93
CA LYS A 299 -13.79 -9.77 -14.90
C LYS A 299 -15.03 -9.01 -14.45
N ARG A 300 -15.46 -9.19 -13.19
CA ARG A 300 -16.60 -8.47 -12.59
C ARG A 300 -16.40 -6.95 -12.61
N SER A 301 -15.19 -6.49 -12.31
CA SER A 301 -14.86 -5.06 -12.28
C SER A 301 -14.91 -4.43 -13.69
N TYR A 302 -14.49 -5.13 -14.73
CA TYR A 302 -14.65 -4.65 -16.11
C TYR A 302 -16.11 -4.65 -16.54
N ALA A 303 -16.89 -5.66 -16.16
CA ALA A 303 -18.33 -5.70 -16.43
C ALA A 303 -19.06 -4.51 -15.78
N ALA A 304 -18.74 -4.18 -14.53
CA ALA A 304 -19.32 -3.04 -13.84
C ALA A 304 -19.07 -1.69 -14.54
N ARG A 305 -18.01 -1.58 -15.34
CA ARG A 305 -17.62 -0.37 -16.08
C ARG A 305 -18.22 -0.30 -17.49
N ALA A 306 -18.82 -1.36 -17.99
CA ALA A 306 -19.20 -1.48 -19.39
C ALA A 306 -20.38 -0.59 -19.82
N GLY A 307 -21.29 -0.21 -18.89
CA GLY A 307 -22.50 0.55 -19.15
C GLY A 307 -22.23 2.00 -19.61
N LYS A 308 -23.15 2.57 -20.41
CA LYS A 308 -23.08 3.96 -20.91
C LYS A 308 -23.01 4.96 -19.74
N GLU A 309 -23.87 4.79 -18.74
CA GLU A 309 -23.95 5.66 -17.57
C GLU A 309 -22.61 5.67 -16.77
N ALA A 310 -22.02 4.48 -16.53
CA ALA A 310 -20.73 4.37 -15.86
C ALA A 310 -19.61 5.08 -16.64
N ARG A 311 -19.63 5.01 -17.97
CA ARG A 311 -18.65 5.70 -18.84
C ARG A 311 -18.82 7.21 -18.80
N THR A 312 -20.06 7.71 -18.81
CA THR A 312 -20.35 9.15 -18.71
C THR A 312 -19.79 9.72 -17.41
N ILE A 313 -20.11 9.11 -16.26
CA ILE A 313 -19.57 9.55 -14.97
C ILE A 313 -18.03 9.43 -14.93
N SER A 314 -17.46 8.37 -15.50
CA SER A 314 -15.99 8.25 -15.60
C SER A 314 -15.36 9.40 -16.39
N ALA A 315 -16.02 9.88 -17.46
CA ALA A 315 -15.53 11.02 -18.23
C ALA A 315 -15.57 12.32 -17.38
N ASP A 316 -16.62 12.53 -16.57
CA ASP A 316 -16.72 13.68 -15.67
C ASP A 316 -15.67 13.63 -14.58
N VAL A 317 -15.45 12.47 -13.96
CA VAL A 317 -14.37 12.24 -12.98
C VAL A 317 -13.00 12.49 -13.62
N LEU A 318 -12.78 12.05 -14.86
CA LEU A 318 -11.53 12.31 -15.58
C LEU A 318 -11.33 13.81 -15.86
N LYS A 319 -12.38 14.52 -16.24
CA LYS A 319 -12.32 15.98 -16.44
C LYS A 319 -11.98 16.72 -15.16
N LYS A 320 -12.52 16.29 -14.03
CA LYS A 320 -12.32 16.92 -12.71
C LYS A 320 -10.95 16.58 -12.11
N HIS A 321 -10.53 15.31 -12.16
CA HIS A 321 -9.38 14.78 -11.43
C HIS A 321 -8.27 14.19 -12.31
N GLY A 322 -8.45 14.17 -13.63
CA GLY A 322 -7.46 13.66 -14.55
C GLY A 322 -6.19 14.51 -14.61
N SER A 323 -5.05 13.86 -14.90
CA SER A 323 -3.79 14.56 -15.09
C SER A 323 -3.89 15.54 -16.25
N ARG A 324 -3.55 16.80 -16.02
CA ARG A 324 -3.46 17.86 -17.05
C ARG A 324 -2.17 17.78 -17.88
N SER A 325 -1.27 16.84 -17.61
CA SER A 325 -0.07 16.63 -18.42
C SER A 325 -0.48 16.12 -19.81
N ARG A 326 0.00 16.81 -20.86
CA ARG A 326 -0.24 16.38 -22.26
C ARG A 326 0.25 14.95 -22.44
N PRO A 327 -0.51 14.03 -23.07
CA PRO A 327 -0.02 12.71 -23.39
C PRO A 327 1.23 12.85 -24.27
N ARG A 328 2.35 12.27 -23.84
CA ARG A 328 3.53 12.15 -24.69
C ARG A 328 3.10 11.41 -25.95
N ARG A 329 3.21 12.03 -27.13
CA ARG A 329 3.08 11.36 -28.42
C ARG A 329 3.95 10.10 -28.36
N ARG A 330 3.32 8.93 -28.38
CA ARG A 330 4.05 7.67 -28.54
C ARG A 330 4.69 7.72 -29.92
N SER A 331 6.01 7.83 -29.99
CA SER A 331 6.74 7.48 -31.20
C SER A 331 6.48 5.99 -31.44
N SER A 332 6.06 5.65 -32.64
CA SER A 332 5.82 4.29 -33.08
C SER A 332 7.15 3.56 -33.30
N ASN A 333 7.82 3.16 -32.23
CA ASN A 333 8.86 2.15 -32.29
C ASN A 333 8.46 0.98 -31.40
N LYS A 334 7.99 -0.08 -32.07
CA LYS A 334 7.78 -1.39 -31.51
C LYS A 334 9.13 -1.94 -31.05
N SER A 335 9.43 -1.91 -29.78
CA SER A 335 10.31 -2.87 -29.13
C SER A 335 9.65 -3.37 -27.87
N LYS A 336 9.49 -4.68 -27.80
CA LYS A 336 8.98 -5.43 -26.67
C LYS A 336 9.97 -5.27 -25.50
N SER A 337 9.62 -4.50 -24.51
CA SER A 337 10.08 -4.60 -23.10
C SER A 337 9.66 -3.33 -22.34
N VAL A 338 8.43 -3.22 -21.91
CA VAL A 338 8.03 -2.14 -20.98
C VAL A 338 6.95 -2.67 -20.05
N GLN A 339 7.38 -3.40 -19.04
CA GLN A 339 6.54 -3.67 -17.87
C GLN A 339 7.16 -3.13 -16.56
N GLN A 340 8.15 -2.25 -16.66
CA GLN A 340 8.90 -1.77 -15.48
C GLN A 340 8.98 -0.25 -15.31
N LYS A 341 8.08 0.53 -15.91
CA LYS A 341 8.10 1.98 -15.70
C LYS A 341 6.71 2.51 -15.42
N LEU A 342 6.22 2.29 -14.20
CA LEU A 342 5.19 3.13 -13.57
C LEU A 342 5.16 2.83 -12.08
N PHE A 343 5.73 3.73 -11.36
CA PHE A 343 5.85 4.07 -9.94
C PHE A 343 7.27 4.11 -9.43
#